data_c0c94a1138d560743e0c85a284b0355a
#
_entry.id   c0c94a1138d560743e0c85a284b0355a
#
_cell.length_a   1.000
_cell.length_b   1.000
_cell.length_c   1.000
_cell.angle_alpha   90.00
_cell.angle_beta   90.00
_cell.angle_gamma   90.00
#
_symmetry.space_group_name_H-M   'P 1'
#
loop_
_entity.id
_entity.type
_entity.pdbx_description
1 polymer ?
#
loop_
_entity_poly.entity_id
_entity_poly.type
_entity_poly.pdbx_seq_one_letter_code
_entity_poly.pdbx_strand_id
1 'polypeptide(L)'
;MESVQERMERLGTYQKMISFMAKEKQPYEFKRKYAQIRAEEFATECNRRGLNYHVSVGGLDSIVLYLFLHEICDIDAPGVSASYLEDKSIQRVHKALGIINVPPLKREDGTYWSKFKVIQEFG
;
A
#
# COMPACT_ATOMS: atom_id res chain seq x y z
N MET A 1 -13.66 -35.02 20.48
CA MET A 1 -14.85 -34.16 20.59
C MET A 1 -14.40 -32.69 20.64
N GLU A 2 -14.99 -31.86 19.80
CA GLU A 2 -14.65 -30.43 19.72
C GLU A 2 -15.13 -29.71 20.98
N SER A 3 -14.27 -28.88 21.58
CA SER A 3 -14.66 -28.05 22.71
C SER A 3 -15.60 -26.91 22.28
N VAL A 4 -16.32 -26.30 23.22
CA VAL A 4 -17.18 -25.15 22.93
C VAL A 4 -16.35 -23.99 22.35
N GLN A 5 -15.16 -23.77 22.90
CA GLN A 5 -14.27 -22.69 22.44
C GLN A 5 -13.79 -22.94 21.01
N GLU A 6 -13.34 -24.15 20.68
CA GLU A 6 -12.94 -24.52 19.33
C GLU A 6 -14.07 -24.34 18.33
N ARG A 7 -15.29 -24.71 18.73
CA ARG A 7 -16.47 -24.51 17.89
C ARG A 7 -16.76 -23.06 17.63
N MET A 8 -16.67 -22.21 18.66
CA MET A 8 -16.87 -20.76 18.52
C MET A 8 -15.82 -20.12 17.60
N GLU A 9 -14.54 -20.49 17.75
CA GLU A 9 -13.47 -20.02 16.89
C GLU A 9 -13.69 -20.44 15.44
N ARG A 10 -14.08 -21.69 15.21
CA ARG A 10 -14.38 -22.21 13.88
C ARG A 10 -15.54 -21.46 13.23
N LEU A 11 -16.62 -21.20 13.95
CA LEU A 11 -17.78 -20.44 13.44
C LEU A 11 -17.40 -19.00 13.15
N GLY A 12 -16.60 -18.35 13.99
CA GLY A 12 -16.10 -17.00 13.75
C GLY A 12 -15.25 -16.91 12.49
N THR A 13 -14.35 -17.87 12.26
CA THR A 13 -13.55 -17.95 11.05
C THR A 13 -14.43 -18.17 9.81
N TYR A 14 -15.41 -19.03 9.92
CA TYR A 14 -16.38 -19.30 8.85
C TYR A 14 -17.16 -18.04 8.46
N GLN A 15 -17.65 -17.29 9.45
CA GLN A 15 -18.37 -16.03 9.22
C GLN A 15 -17.48 -15.00 8.52
N LYS A 16 -16.21 -14.86 8.92
CA LYS A 16 -15.25 -13.97 8.27
C LYS A 16 -15.02 -14.36 6.82
N MET A 17 -14.91 -15.65 6.54
CA MET A 17 -14.72 -16.15 5.19
C MET A 17 -15.93 -15.86 4.30
N ILE A 18 -17.14 -16.08 4.80
CA ILE A 18 -18.38 -15.77 4.09
C ILE A 18 -18.47 -14.28 3.79
N SER A 19 -18.17 -13.42 4.77
CA SER A 19 -18.18 -11.96 4.62
C SER A 19 -17.18 -11.53 3.54
N PHE A 20 -15.98 -12.10 3.54
CA PHE A 20 -14.96 -11.82 2.53
C PHE A 20 -15.41 -12.25 1.12
N MET A 21 -15.97 -13.46 1.01
CA MET A 21 -16.47 -13.97 -0.28
C MET A 21 -17.62 -13.12 -0.82
N ALA A 22 -18.51 -12.65 0.06
CA ALA A 22 -19.62 -11.78 -0.34
C ALA A 22 -19.09 -10.45 -0.87
N LYS A 23 -18.09 -9.85 -0.22
CA LYS A 23 -17.44 -8.62 -0.69
C LYS A 23 -16.73 -8.82 -2.02
N GLU A 24 -16.04 -9.96 -2.19
CA GLU A 24 -15.32 -10.27 -3.41
C GLU A 24 -16.24 -10.38 -4.62
N LYS A 25 -17.47 -10.90 -4.42
CA LYS A 25 -18.46 -11.06 -5.49
C LYS A 25 -19.22 -9.79 -5.85
N GLN A 26 -19.02 -8.69 -5.13
CA GLN A 26 -19.71 -7.45 -5.40
C GLN A 26 -19.24 -6.81 -6.72
N PRO A 27 -20.09 -6.02 -7.40
CA PRO A 27 -19.71 -5.32 -8.62
C PRO A 27 -18.49 -4.42 -8.42
N TYR A 28 -17.70 -4.26 -9.48
CA TYR A 28 -16.50 -3.42 -9.47
C TYR A 28 -16.79 -2.00 -8.99
N GLU A 29 -17.88 -1.39 -9.43
CA GLU A 29 -18.27 -0.03 -9.03
C GLU A 29 -18.48 0.09 -7.52
N PHE A 30 -19.06 -0.93 -6.90
CA PHE A 30 -19.23 -0.96 -5.46
C PHE A 30 -17.87 -1.06 -4.73
N LYS A 31 -16.99 -1.94 -5.21
CA LYS A 31 -15.65 -2.09 -4.65
C LYS A 31 -14.84 -0.81 -4.75
N ARG A 32 -14.93 -0.14 -5.89
CA ARG A 32 -14.28 1.15 -6.12
C ARG A 32 -14.77 2.22 -5.15
N LYS A 33 -16.09 2.33 -5.00
CA LYS A 33 -16.71 3.31 -4.11
C LYS A 33 -16.37 3.04 -2.64
N TYR A 34 -16.36 1.76 -2.25
CA TYR A 34 -15.94 1.36 -0.90
C TYR A 34 -14.47 1.74 -0.64
N ALA A 35 -13.59 1.49 -1.60
CA ALA A 35 -12.18 1.86 -1.49
C ALA A 35 -12.01 3.38 -1.37
N GLN A 36 -12.79 4.15 -2.12
CA GLN A 36 -12.78 5.60 -2.05
C GLN A 36 -13.19 6.11 -0.66
N ILE A 37 -14.26 5.57 -0.11
CA ILE A 37 -14.74 5.92 1.24
C ILE A 37 -13.67 5.62 2.28
N ARG A 38 -13.02 4.45 2.20
CA ARG A 38 -11.96 4.08 3.13
C ARG A 38 -10.74 5.01 3.03
N ALA A 39 -10.36 5.40 1.83
CA ALA A 39 -9.27 6.34 1.61
C ALA A 39 -9.59 7.72 2.19
N GLU A 40 -10.80 8.20 1.97
CA GLU A 40 -11.25 9.50 2.50
C GLU A 40 -11.31 9.49 4.03
N GLU A 41 -11.79 8.41 4.63
CA GLU A 41 -11.79 8.25 6.10
C GLU A 41 -10.38 8.31 6.66
N PHE A 42 -9.43 7.63 6.01
CA PHE A 42 -8.03 7.62 6.44
C PHE A 42 -7.41 9.02 6.36
N ALA A 43 -7.60 9.71 5.22
CA ALA A 43 -7.08 11.05 5.03
C ALA A 43 -7.67 12.03 6.05
N THR A 44 -8.97 11.95 6.30
CA THR A 44 -9.66 12.78 7.29
C THR A 44 -9.11 12.53 8.70
N GLU A 45 -8.89 11.28 9.07
CA GLU A 45 -8.34 10.93 10.38
C GLU A 45 -6.90 11.43 10.54
N CYS A 46 -6.07 11.31 9.51
CA CYS A 46 -4.71 11.84 9.52
C CYS A 46 -4.72 13.36 9.69
N ASN A 47 -5.57 14.06 8.96
CA ASN A 47 -5.70 15.52 9.06
C ASN A 47 -6.17 15.94 10.45
N ARG A 48 -7.12 15.23 11.03
CA ARG A 48 -7.61 15.48 12.39
C ARG A 48 -6.51 15.35 13.44
N ARG A 49 -5.61 14.38 13.25
CA ARG A 49 -4.48 14.14 14.18
C ARG A 49 -3.23 14.95 13.85
N GLY A 50 -3.25 15.73 12.79
CA GLY A 50 -2.06 16.48 12.34
C GLY A 50 -0.96 15.58 11.81
N LEU A 51 -1.31 14.39 11.29
CA LEU A 51 -0.35 13.44 10.73
C LEU A 51 -0.21 13.62 9.22
N ASN A 52 1.03 13.52 8.74
CA ASN A 52 1.30 13.48 7.32
C ASN A 52 1.19 12.04 6.80
N TYR A 53 0.85 11.89 5.54
CA TYR A 53 0.77 10.59 4.89
C TYR A 53 1.38 10.65 3.49
N HIS A 54 1.82 9.50 3.00
CA HIS A 54 2.38 9.36 1.66
C HIS A 54 1.99 7.99 1.09
N VAL A 55 2.20 7.83 -0.21
CA VAL A 55 2.01 6.55 -0.90
C VAL A 55 3.39 5.98 -1.23
N SER A 56 3.66 4.78 -0.75
CA SER A 56 4.85 4.04 -1.17
C SER A 56 4.59 3.45 -2.54
N VAL A 57 5.30 3.97 -3.55
CA VAL A 57 5.10 3.58 -4.94
C VAL A 57 6.24 2.70 -5.40
N GLY A 58 5.91 1.54 -5.94
CA GLY A 58 6.87 0.62 -6.54
C GLY A 58 6.41 0.23 -7.93
N GLY A 59 5.90 -0.99 -8.09
CA GLY A 59 5.38 -1.51 -9.36
C GLY A 59 3.99 -1.01 -9.72
N LEU A 60 3.35 -1.72 -10.64
CA LEU A 60 2.09 -1.28 -11.27
C LEU A 60 0.93 -1.11 -10.28
N ASP A 61 0.79 -2.00 -9.30
CA ASP A 61 -0.33 -1.95 -8.36
C ASP A 61 -0.32 -0.68 -7.52
N SER A 62 0.84 -0.28 -7.05
CA SER A 62 0.99 0.94 -6.25
C SER A 62 0.91 2.21 -7.10
N ILE A 63 1.28 2.15 -8.37
CA ILE A 63 1.06 3.24 -9.33
C ILE A 63 -0.45 3.44 -9.53
N VAL A 64 -1.21 2.37 -9.70
CA VAL A 64 -2.66 2.43 -9.82
C VAL A 64 -3.30 3.02 -8.56
N LEU A 65 -2.81 2.63 -7.37
CA LEU A 65 -3.26 3.20 -6.10
C LEU A 65 -2.98 4.71 -6.05
N TYR A 66 -1.79 5.14 -6.43
CA TYR A 66 -1.41 6.54 -6.47
C TYR A 66 -2.37 7.35 -7.36
N LEU A 67 -2.62 6.85 -8.58
CA LEU A 67 -3.53 7.49 -9.52
C LEU A 67 -4.97 7.51 -9.00
N PHE A 68 -5.42 6.44 -8.38
CA PHE A 68 -6.75 6.36 -7.78
C PHE A 68 -6.94 7.42 -6.70
N LEU A 69 -5.97 7.58 -5.81
CA LEU A 69 -6.04 8.58 -4.75
C LEU A 69 -6.07 10.01 -5.31
N HIS A 70 -5.24 10.31 -6.31
CA HIS A 70 -5.15 11.65 -6.89
C HIS A 70 -6.31 11.98 -7.83
N GLU A 71 -6.67 11.05 -8.73
CA GLU A 71 -7.64 11.33 -9.79
C GLU A 71 -9.09 11.07 -9.39
N ILE A 72 -9.34 10.10 -8.52
CA ILE A 72 -10.70 9.70 -8.14
C ILE A 72 -11.07 10.23 -6.77
N CYS A 73 -10.19 10.08 -5.79
CA CYS A 73 -10.46 10.50 -4.41
C CYS A 73 -10.12 11.98 -4.16
N ASP A 74 -9.39 12.61 -5.06
CA ASP A 74 -8.89 13.98 -4.89
C ASP A 74 -8.07 14.15 -3.59
N ILE A 75 -7.28 13.14 -3.26
CA ILE A 75 -6.39 13.14 -2.12
C ILE A 75 -4.97 13.39 -2.61
N ASP A 76 -4.38 14.51 -2.21
CA ASP A 76 -3.05 14.94 -2.64
C ASP A 76 -1.96 14.30 -1.77
N ALA A 77 -1.88 12.96 -1.80
CA ALA A 77 -0.85 12.22 -1.09
C ALA A 77 0.43 12.16 -1.94
N PRO A 78 1.58 12.62 -1.43
CA PRO A 78 2.82 12.50 -2.20
C PRO A 78 3.21 11.04 -2.39
N GLY A 79 3.69 10.70 -3.58
CA GLY A 79 4.25 9.39 -3.88
C GLY A 79 5.74 9.37 -3.60
N VAL A 80 6.20 8.35 -2.92
CA VAL A 80 7.61 8.19 -2.54
C VAL A 80 8.08 6.80 -2.97
N SER A 81 9.24 6.71 -3.57
CA SER A 81 9.75 5.44 -4.07
C SER A 81 11.27 5.36 -4.00
N ALA A 82 11.78 4.16 -3.79
CA ALA A 82 13.16 3.81 -4.08
C ALA A 82 13.24 3.36 -5.55
N SER A 83 13.03 4.28 -6.48
CA SER A 83 12.90 4.00 -7.92
C SER A 83 14.10 3.25 -8.50
N TYR A 84 15.29 3.44 -7.93
CA TYR A 84 16.50 2.78 -8.40
C TYR A 84 16.44 1.25 -8.30
N LEU A 85 15.51 0.72 -7.50
CA LEU A 85 15.30 -0.74 -7.37
C LEU A 85 14.35 -1.30 -8.42
N GLU A 86 13.69 -0.42 -9.17
CA GLU A 86 12.69 -0.80 -10.16
C GLU A 86 13.28 -0.86 -11.56
N ASP A 87 12.57 -1.56 -12.46
CA ASP A 87 12.90 -1.57 -13.87
C ASP A 87 12.86 -0.15 -14.46
N LYS A 88 13.66 0.09 -15.50
CA LYS A 88 13.75 1.41 -16.14
C LYS A 88 12.41 1.91 -16.68
N SER A 89 11.56 1.00 -17.16
CA SER A 89 10.22 1.37 -17.62
C SER A 89 9.36 1.94 -16.49
N ILE A 90 9.46 1.33 -15.31
CA ILE A 90 8.76 1.80 -14.10
C ILE A 90 9.36 3.11 -13.61
N GLN A 91 10.68 3.25 -13.64
CA GLN A 91 11.35 4.51 -13.27
C GLN A 91 10.87 5.70 -14.12
N ARG A 92 10.64 5.48 -15.42
CA ARG A 92 10.09 6.51 -16.32
C ARG A 92 8.67 6.91 -15.91
N VAL A 93 7.85 5.96 -15.52
CA VAL A 93 6.49 6.23 -15.03
C VAL A 93 6.55 7.04 -13.74
N HIS A 94 7.41 6.66 -12.80
CA HIS A 94 7.60 7.42 -11.56
C HIS A 94 7.98 8.87 -11.84
N LYS A 95 8.91 9.09 -12.76
CA LYS A 95 9.33 10.43 -13.14
C LYS A 95 8.20 11.24 -13.77
N ALA A 96 7.43 10.62 -14.66
CA ALA A 96 6.30 11.26 -15.32
C ALA A 96 5.19 11.66 -14.34
N LEU A 97 5.00 10.89 -13.27
CA LEU A 97 4.00 11.15 -12.24
C LEU A 97 4.48 12.08 -11.13
N GLY A 98 5.74 12.48 -11.14
CA GLY A 98 6.30 13.33 -10.08
C GLY A 98 6.51 12.59 -8.76
N ILE A 99 6.72 11.29 -8.80
CA ILE A 99 7.02 10.50 -7.61
C ILE A 99 8.39 10.92 -7.04
N ILE A 100 8.44 11.12 -5.73
CA ILE A 100 9.67 11.50 -5.05
C ILE A 100 10.60 10.29 -4.99
N ASN A 101 11.77 10.42 -5.61
CA ASN A 101 12.77 9.35 -5.58
C ASN A 101 13.65 9.49 -4.35
N VAL A 102 13.67 8.44 -3.52
CA VAL A 102 14.56 8.37 -2.36
C VAL A 102 15.84 7.66 -2.82
N PRO A 103 16.99 8.35 -2.82
CA PRO A 103 18.23 7.74 -3.25
C PRO A 103 18.71 6.69 -2.25
N PRO A 104 19.55 5.72 -2.67
CA PRO A 104 20.11 4.73 -1.76
C PRO A 104 21.04 5.40 -0.76
N LEU A 105 21.03 4.90 0.48
CA LEU A 105 21.98 5.35 1.50
C LEU A 105 23.36 4.81 1.19
N LYS A 106 24.39 5.67 1.38
CA LYS A 106 25.77 5.25 1.25
C LYS A 106 26.26 4.56 2.52
N ARG A 107 27.06 3.50 2.33
CA ARG A 107 27.81 2.85 3.40
C ARG A 107 29.11 3.65 3.67
N GLU A 108 29.74 3.36 4.79
CA GLU A 108 31.00 4.00 5.18
C GLU A 108 32.13 3.77 4.14
N ASP A 109 32.08 2.62 3.44
CA ASP A 109 33.05 2.28 2.39
C ASP A 109 32.80 2.97 1.04
N GLY A 110 31.78 3.82 0.95
CA GLY A 110 31.43 4.52 -0.28
C GLY A 110 30.47 3.78 -1.20
N THR A 111 30.13 2.53 -0.89
CA THR A 111 29.13 1.77 -1.65
C THR A 111 27.71 2.11 -1.15
N TYR A 112 26.71 1.78 -1.96
CA TYR A 112 25.32 2.04 -1.60
C TYR A 112 24.71 0.85 -0.88
N TRP A 113 23.83 1.14 0.08
CA TRP A 113 22.98 0.12 0.69
C TRP A 113 22.01 -0.42 -0.35
N SER A 114 21.85 -1.74 -0.39
CA SER A 114 20.81 -2.43 -1.15
C SER A 114 20.01 -3.30 -0.21
N LYS A 115 18.86 -3.76 -0.68
CA LYS A 115 18.01 -4.67 0.10
C LYS A 115 18.81 -5.93 0.53
N PHE A 116 19.63 -6.46 -0.37
CA PHE A 116 20.47 -7.62 -0.10
C PHE A 116 21.50 -7.33 0.98
N LYS A 117 22.19 -6.20 0.90
CA LYS A 117 23.21 -5.80 1.89
C LYS A 117 22.59 -5.57 3.27
N VAL A 118 21.40 -4.98 3.33
CA VAL A 118 20.68 -4.80 4.60
C VAL A 118 20.36 -6.15 5.23
N ILE A 119 19.90 -7.10 4.45
CA ILE A 119 19.61 -8.46 4.94
C ILE A 119 20.88 -9.15 5.44
N GLN A 120 22.01 -9.00 4.74
CA GLN A 120 23.27 -9.60 5.16
C GLN A 120 23.77 -9.07 6.50
N GLU A 121 23.63 -7.76 6.74
CA GLU A 121 24.17 -7.12 7.95
C GLU A 121 23.23 -7.20 9.16
N PHE A 122 21.92 -7.07 8.93
CA PHE A 122 20.94 -6.89 10.00
C PHE A 122 19.88 -8.01 10.05
N GLY A 123 19.80 -8.80 9.02
CA GLY A 123 18.89 -9.94 8.97
C GLY A 123 19.47 -11.16 9.68
#